data_48e1ca9d5a7dffd3531558553a121308
#
_entry.id   48e1ca9d5a7dffd3531558553a121308
#
_cell.length_a   1.000
_cell.length_b   1.000
_cell.length_c   1.000
_cell.angle_alpha   90.00
_cell.angle_beta   90.00
_cell.angle_gamma   90.00
#
_symmetry.space_group_name_H-M   'P 1'
#
loop_
_entity.id
_entity.type
_entity.pdbx_description
1 polymer ?
#
loop_
_entity_poly.entity_id
_entity_poly.type
_entity_poly.pdbx_seq_one_letter_code
_entity_poly.pdbx_strand_id
1 'polypeptide(L)'
;CDKMIVENSTKEVKALEQIKTLELNMPVPPSDILWQRKDIMIVAAGSGTCLRELYFRAAAQGKLKQLMLCQTTADDYTMGTAEEKIARVLKRAAAINGVQVVVLYLNCLDILIRIDFDYLERTLSEATGVMVRCFFRGPLGRMDIAHFKPVHEFMAELPAEHGCINHN
;
A
#
# COMPACT_ATOMS: atom_id res chain seq x y z
N CYS A 1 11.20 -4.76 51.64
CA CYS A 1 10.81 -3.87 50.47
C CYS A 1 11.62 -4.11 49.22
N ASP A 2 12.88 -4.49 49.32
CA ASP A 2 13.77 -4.61 48.13
C ASP A 2 13.47 -5.78 47.17
N LYS A 3 12.95 -6.90 47.66
CA LYS A 3 12.65 -8.05 46.79
C LYS A 3 11.51 -7.80 45.78
N MET A 4 10.49 -7.04 46.15
CA MET A 4 9.36 -6.71 45.27
C MET A 4 9.74 -5.75 44.14
N ILE A 5 10.67 -4.85 44.37
CA ILE A 5 11.15 -3.88 43.38
C ILE A 5 11.99 -4.60 42.33
N VAL A 6 12.84 -5.54 42.71
CA VAL A 6 13.68 -6.31 41.78
C VAL A 6 12.84 -7.26 40.91
N GLU A 7 11.79 -7.91 41.46
CA GLU A 7 10.91 -8.78 40.68
C GLU A 7 10.10 -8.01 39.64
N ASN A 8 9.61 -6.80 39.95
CA ASN A 8 8.90 -5.97 38.98
C ASN A 8 9.81 -5.50 37.85
N SER A 9 11.02 -5.05 38.18
CA SER A 9 11.99 -4.63 37.18
C SER A 9 12.37 -5.79 36.22
N THR A 10 12.50 -6.99 36.74
CA THR A 10 12.81 -8.19 35.92
C THR A 10 11.66 -8.59 35.00
N LYS A 11 10.40 -8.40 35.43
CA LYS A 11 9.21 -8.66 34.63
C LYS A 11 9.07 -7.64 33.49
N GLU A 12 9.32 -6.36 33.79
CA GLU A 12 9.29 -5.30 32.77
C GLU A 12 10.38 -5.48 31.71
N VAL A 13 11.59 -5.85 32.10
CA VAL A 13 12.69 -6.14 31.16
C VAL A 13 12.34 -7.31 30.25
N LYS A 14 11.79 -8.41 30.81
CA LYS A 14 11.35 -9.57 30.01
C LYS A 14 10.20 -9.23 29.06
N ALA A 15 9.26 -8.39 29.50
CA ALA A 15 8.17 -7.93 28.63
C ALA A 15 8.69 -7.08 27.47
N LEU A 16 9.65 -6.19 27.72
CA LEU A 16 10.30 -5.38 26.68
C LEU A 16 11.11 -6.23 25.70
N GLU A 17 11.80 -7.26 26.17
CA GLU A 17 12.51 -8.21 25.30
C GLU A 17 11.54 -9.03 24.44
N GLN A 18 10.40 -9.46 24.99
CA GLN A 18 9.36 -10.15 24.22
C GLN A 18 8.74 -9.24 23.15
N ILE A 19 8.49 -7.97 23.46
CA ILE A 19 7.98 -7.00 22.49
C ILE A 19 8.98 -6.80 21.36
N LYS A 20 10.27 -6.61 21.67
CA LYS A 20 11.34 -6.50 20.66
C LYS A 20 11.44 -7.74 19.78
N THR A 21 11.30 -8.92 20.36
CA THR A 21 11.34 -10.20 19.61
C THR A 21 10.13 -10.35 18.70
N LEU A 22 8.94 -9.88 19.13
CA LEU A 22 7.74 -9.84 18.30
C LEU A 22 7.86 -8.84 17.14
N GLU A 23 8.43 -7.67 17.37
CA GLU A 23 8.68 -6.68 16.32
C GLU A 23 9.68 -7.19 15.26
N LEU A 24 10.73 -7.91 15.68
CA LEU A 24 11.73 -8.51 14.79
C LEU A 24 11.16 -9.65 13.91
N ASN A 25 10.08 -10.30 14.34
CA ASN A 25 9.45 -11.41 13.63
C ASN A 25 8.22 -11.01 12.82
N MET A 26 7.79 -9.74 12.87
CA MET A 26 6.69 -9.28 12.03
C MET A 26 7.15 -9.18 10.57
N PRO A 27 6.38 -9.74 9.62
CA PRO A 27 6.72 -9.62 8.21
C PRO A 27 6.72 -8.15 7.80
N VAL A 28 7.73 -7.75 7.05
CA VAL A 28 7.83 -6.39 6.51
C VAL A 28 6.57 -6.08 5.70
N PRO A 29 5.87 -4.99 5.99
CA PRO A 29 4.66 -4.63 5.25
C PRO A 29 4.97 -4.44 3.75
N PRO A 30 4.09 -4.89 2.85
CA PRO A 30 4.31 -4.76 1.41
C PRO A 30 4.59 -3.33 0.95
N SER A 31 3.95 -2.33 1.56
CA SER A 31 4.19 -0.92 1.26
C SER A 31 5.65 -0.50 1.48
N ASP A 32 6.29 -1.03 2.52
CA ASP A 32 7.67 -0.69 2.86
C ASP A 32 8.65 -1.24 1.81
N ILE A 33 8.32 -2.37 1.21
CA ILE A 33 9.09 -2.96 0.10
C ILE A 33 8.87 -2.15 -1.18
N LEU A 34 7.63 -1.77 -1.51
CA LEU A 34 7.31 -0.94 -2.66
C LEU A 34 8.03 0.43 -2.60
N TRP A 35 8.09 1.06 -1.42
CA TRP A 35 8.76 2.34 -1.23
C TRP A 35 10.30 2.29 -1.29
N GLN A 36 10.90 1.11 -1.39
CA GLN A 36 12.35 1.02 -1.63
C GLN A 36 12.71 1.57 -3.01
N ARG A 37 11.83 1.43 -3.99
CA ARG A 37 11.99 2.03 -5.32
C ARG A 37 11.52 3.47 -5.32
N LYS A 38 12.31 4.35 -5.95
CA LYS A 38 12.05 5.79 -6.00
C LYS A 38 11.15 6.22 -7.15
N ASP A 39 10.92 5.33 -8.11
CA ASP A 39 10.09 5.54 -9.30
C ASP A 39 8.68 5.00 -9.17
N ILE A 40 8.35 4.40 -8.02
CA ILE A 40 7.00 3.89 -7.72
C ILE A 40 6.18 4.95 -6.98
N MET A 41 4.98 5.21 -7.51
CA MET A 41 3.92 5.95 -6.81
C MET A 41 2.85 4.97 -6.32
N ILE A 42 2.58 4.95 -5.02
CA ILE A 42 1.47 4.18 -4.45
C ILE A 42 0.21 5.05 -4.44
N VAL A 43 -0.84 4.56 -5.06
CA VAL A 43 -2.20 5.09 -4.92
C VAL A 43 -2.99 4.12 -4.05
N ALA A 44 -3.25 4.50 -2.82
CA ALA A 44 -4.04 3.66 -1.92
C ALA A 44 -5.52 4.02 -2.03
N ALA A 45 -6.35 3.05 -2.39
CA ALA A 45 -7.79 3.21 -2.43
C ALA A 45 -8.45 2.47 -1.25
N GLY A 46 -9.55 3.03 -0.74
CA GLY A 46 -10.33 2.40 0.31
C GLY A 46 -10.97 3.36 1.30
N SER A 47 -11.51 2.80 2.39
CA SER A 47 -12.11 3.60 3.47
C SER A 47 -11.06 4.42 4.23
N GLY A 48 -11.48 5.54 4.82
CA GLY A 48 -10.58 6.43 5.56
C GLY A 48 -9.84 5.74 6.70
N THR A 49 -10.44 4.74 7.35
CA THR A 49 -9.80 3.96 8.41
C THR A 49 -8.61 3.17 7.89
N CYS A 50 -8.78 2.52 6.75
CA CYS A 50 -7.73 1.72 6.12
C CYS A 50 -6.59 2.58 5.55
N LEU A 51 -6.92 3.75 5.03
CA LEU A 51 -5.93 4.68 4.48
C LEU A 51 -5.10 5.36 5.56
N ARG A 52 -5.65 5.55 6.76
CA ARG A 52 -4.98 6.21 7.88
C ARG A 52 -3.72 5.49 8.30
N GLU A 53 -3.75 4.18 8.41
CA GLU A 53 -2.57 3.37 8.78
C GLU A 53 -1.43 3.59 7.78
N LEU A 54 -1.74 3.51 6.49
CA LEU A 54 -0.75 3.69 5.44
C LEU A 54 -0.20 5.12 5.41
N TYR A 55 -1.05 6.12 5.64
CA TYR A 55 -0.62 7.52 5.74
C TYR A 55 0.40 7.73 6.87
N PHE A 56 0.10 7.27 8.08
CA PHE A 56 1.02 7.43 9.21
C PHE A 56 2.32 6.65 9.03
N ARG A 57 2.26 5.47 8.41
CA ARG A 57 3.44 4.69 8.04
C ARG A 57 4.31 5.45 7.03
N ALA A 58 3.71 6.01 6.00
CA ALA A 58 4.42 6.81 5.01
C ALA A 58 5.04 8.08 5.62
N ALA A 59 4.31 8.75 6.52
CA ALA A 59 4.80 9.91 7.24
C ALA A 59 6.03 9.58 8.10
N ALA A 60 5.97 8.50 8.86
CA ALA A 60 7.06 8.04 9.72
C ALA A 60 8.34 7.69 8.93
N GLN A 61 8.20 7.22 7.70
CA GLN A 61 9.31 6.85 6.82
C GLN A 61 9.73 7.95 5.83
N GLY A 62 9.11 9.14 5.87
CA GLY A 62 9.36 10.22 4.91
C GLY A 62 8.91 9.90 3.48
N LYS A 63 7.92 9.00 3.31
CA LYS A 63 7.45 8.49 2.01
C LYS A 63 6.14 9.13 1.51
N LEU A 64 5.68 10.21 2.12
CA LEU A 64 4.46 10.91 1.70
C LEU A 64 4.51 11.37 0.24
N LYS A 65 5.68 11.68 -0.29
CA LYS A 65 5.86 12.06 -1.70
C LYS A 65 5.61 10.89 -2.68
N GLN A 66 5.63 9.65 -2.20
CA GLN A 66 5.38 8.44 -2.98
C GLN A 66 3.99 7.85 -2.68
N LEU A 67 3.10 8.62 -2.05
CA LEU A 67 1.76 8.16 -1.66
C LEU A 67 0.69 9.15 -2.09
N MET A 68 -0.33 8.66 -2.77
CA MET A 68 -1.60 9.35 -2.98
C MET A 68 -2.74 8.54 -2.37
N LEU A 69 -3.69 9.22 -1.76
CA LEU A 69 -4.84 8.57 -1.14
C LEU A 69 -6.11 8.81 -1.96
N CYS A 70 -6.84 7.75 -2.22
CA CYS A 70 -8.15 7.76 -2.84
C CYS A 70 -9.18 7.21 -1.85
N GLN A 71 -9.75 8.08 -1.04
CA GLN A 71 -10.80 7.67 -0.11
C GLN A 71 -12.07 7.34 -0.88
N THR A 72 -12.53 6.10 -0.75
CA THR A 72 -13.80 5.62 -1.25
C THR A 72 -14.81 5.46 -0.11
N THR A 73 -16.08 5.67 -0.41
CA THR A 73 -17.18 5.56 0.54
C THR A 73 -18.18 4.51 0.08
N ALA A 74 -19.09 4.09 0.95
CA ALA A 74 -20.17 3.19 0.58
C ALA A 74 -21.02 3.76 -0.56
N ASP A 75 -21.21 5.08 -0.57
CA ASP A 75 -21.97 5.77 -1.63
C ASP A 75 -21.25 5.68 -2.99
N ASP A 76 -19.91 5.84 -3.03
CA ASP A 76 -19.13 5.69 -4.26
C ASP A 76 -19.38 4.31 -4.91
N TYR A 77 -19.47 3.27 -4.10
CA TYR A 77 -19.73 1.91 -4.59
C TYR A 77 -21.20 1.71 -4.98
N THR A 78 -22.13 2.20 -4.18
CA THR A 78 -23.58 2.09 -4.45
C THR A 78 -23.96 2.83 -5.74
N MET A 79 -23.35 3.99 -5.97
CA MET A 79 -23.56 4.82 -7.14
C MET A 79 -22.73 4.39 -8.36
N GLY A 80 -21.82 3.44 -8.20
CA GLY A 80 -20.93 2.99 -9.28
C GLY A 80 -19.84 4.00 -9.67
N THR A 81 -19.52 4.96 -8.80
CA THR A 81 -18.55 6.03 -9.09
C THR A 81 -17.15 5.74 -8.57
N ALA A 82 -16.98 4.66 -7.81
CA ALA A 82 -15.70 4.31 -7.19
C ALA A 82 -14.59 4.10 -8.22
N GLU A 83 -14.86 3.36 -9.30
CA GLU A 83 -13.89 3.07 -10.35
C GLU A 83 -13.43 4.34 -11.06
N GLU A 84 -14.34 5.23 -11.44
CA GLU A 84 -13.99 6.51 -12.06
C GLU A 84 -13.15 7.39 -11.13
N LYS A 85 -13.49 7.41 -9.85
CA LYS A 85 -12.74 8.14 -8.82
C LYS A 85 -11.31 7.61 -8.68
N ILE A 86 -11.14 6.30 -8.63
CA ILE A 86 -9.83 5.64 -8.57
C ILE A 86 -9.04 5.94 -9.86
N ALA A 87 -9.64 5.76 -11.04
CA ALA A 87 -9.00 6.03 -12.32
C ALA A 87 -8.50 7.48 -12.43
N ARG A 88 -9.25 8.44 -11.92
CA ARG A 88 -8.85 9.85 -11.89
C ARG A 88 -7.60 10.08 -11.04
N VAL A 89 -7.51 9.44 -9.88
CA VAL A 89 -6.33 9.55 -9.00
C VAL A 89 -5.12 8.86 -9.61
N LEU A 90 -5.31 7.68 -10.24
CA LEU A 90 -4.24 6.97 -10.94
C LEU A 90 -3.66 7.79 -12.11
N LYS A 91 -4.50 8.44 -12.92
CA LYS A 91 -4.05 9.36 -13.98
C LYS A 91 -3.23 10.53 -13.42
N ARG A 92 -3.65 11.10 -12.30
CA ARG A 92 -2.89 12.17 -11.63
C ARG A 92 -1.54 11.67 -11.12
N ALA A 93 -1.50 10.49 -10.56
CA ALA A 93 -0.25 9.86 -10.10
C ALA A 93 0.72 9.60 -11.26
N ALA A 94 0.22 9.07 -12.37
CA ALA A 94 1.01 8.80 -13.57
C ALA A 94 1.56 10.08 -14.24
N ALA A 95 0.90 11.22 -14.03
CA ALA A 95 1.36 12.51 -14.59
C ALA A 95 2.52 13.15 -13.79
N ILE A 96 2.90 12.59 -12.64
CA ILE A 96 3.99 13.09 -11.83
C ILE A 96 5.33 12.73 -12.49
N ASN A 97 6.20 13.72 -12.64
CA ASN A 97 7.48 13.52 -13.29
C ASN A 97 8.37 12.53 -12.52
N GLY A 98 8.97 11.58 -13.24
CA GLY A 98 9.83 10.52 -12.67
C GLY A 98 9.08 9.28 -12.19
N VAL A 99 7.75 9.26 -12.22
CA VAL A 99 6.96 8.05 -11.96
C VAL A 99 7.04 7.13 -13.18
N GLN A 100 7.47 5.89 -12.97
CA GLN A 100 7.52 4.84 -13.98
C GLN A 100 6.46 3.77 -13.73
N VAL A 101 6.10 3.58 -12.47
CA VAL A 101 5.10 2.61 -12.05
C VAL A 101 4.13 3.25 -11.06
N VAL A 102 2.85 3.12 -11.32
CA VAL A 102 1.79 3.45 -10.37
C VAL A 102 1.22 2.15 -9.81
N VAL A 103 1.30 1.96 -8.51
CA VAL A 103 0.73 0.79 -7.83
C VAL A 103 -0.59 1.20 -7.17
N LEU A 104 -1.69 0.67 -7.66
CA LEU A 104 -2.97 0.75 -6.97
C LEU A 104 -2.99 -0.24 -5.81
N TYR A 105 -2.88 0.29 -4.61
CA TYR A 105 -2.80 -0.48 -3.37
C TYR A 105 -4.20 -0.63 -2.78
N LEU A 106 -4.75 -1.84 -2.87
CA LEU A 106 -6.16 -2.12 -2.61
C LEU A 106 -6.39 -2.79 -1.27
N ASN A 107 -7.48 -2.44 -0.65
CA ASN A 107 -7.99 -3.05 0.56
C ASN A 107 -9.02 -4.15 0.29
N CYS A 108 -9.38 -4.86 1.35
CA CYS A 108 -10.31 -5.97 1.30
C CYS A 108 -11.70 -5.61 0.72
N LEU A 109 -12.17 -4.38 0.95
CA LEU A 109 -13.50 -3.95 0.48
C LEU A 109 -13.53 -3.78 -1.04
N ASP A 110 -12.49 -3.23 -1.62
CA ASP A 110 -12.40 -2.99 -3.07
C ASP A 110 -12.43 -4.30 -3.86
N ILE A 111 -11.87 -5.37 -3.28
CA ILE A 111 -11.88 -6.72 -3.87
C ILE A 111 -13.29 -7.31 -3.90
N LEU A 112 -14.10 -7.05 -2.87
CA LEU A 112 -15.47 -7.57 -2.78
C LEU A 112 -16.44 -6.96 -3.80
N ILE A 113 -16.13 -5.80 -4.35
CA ILE A 113 -17.06 -5.00 -5.15
C ILE A 113 -16.86 -5.20 -6.67
N ARG A 114 -16.05 -6.17 -7.06
CA ARG A 114 -15.88 -6.61 -8.46
C ARG A 114 -15.55 -5.49 -9.46
N ILE A 115 -14.63 -4.60 -9.07
CA ILE A 115 -14.00 -3.70 -10.04
C ILE A 115 -13.18 -4.56 -11.02
N ASP A 116 -13.27 -4.29 -12.31
CA ASP A 116 -12.43 -4.93 -13.32
C ASP A 116 -11.02 -4.32 -13.29
N PHE A 117 -10.19 -4.87 -12.41
CA PHE A 117 -8.82 -4.37 -12.20
C PHE A 117 -7.93 -4.61 -13.41
N ASP A 118 -8.12 -5.70 -14.16
CA ASP A 118 -7.34 -6.01 -15.37
C ASP A 118 -7.64 -4.99 -16.47
N TYR A 119 -8.90 -4.63 -16.63
CA TYR A 119 -9.31 -3.56 -17.55
C TYR A 119 -8.70 -2.23 -17.14
N LEU A 120 -8.74 -1.90 -15.85
CA LEU A 120 -8.23 -0.65 -15.29
C LEU A 120 -6.71 -0.54 -15.47
N GLU A 121 -5.95 -1.60 -15.17
CA GLU A 121 -4.49 -1.67 -15.38
C GLU A 121 -4.13 -1.42 -16.85
N ARG A 122 -4.76 -2.17 -17.76
CA ARG A 122 -4.49 -2.07 -19.20
C ARG A 122 -4.84 -0.70 -19.73
N THR A 123 -6.08 -0.26 -19.51
CA THR A 123 -6.58 1.01 -20.07
C THR A 123 -5.79 2.21 -19.57
N LEU A 124 -5.43 2.23 -18.29
CA LEU A 124 -4.66 3.34 -17.72
C LEU A 124 -3.19 3.30 -18.13
N SER A 125 -2.58 2.12 -18.23
CA SER A 125 -1.20 2.00 -18.72
C SER A 125 -1.09 2.49 -20.16
N GLU A 126 -2.03 2.11 -21.02
CA GLU A 126 -2.08 2.59 -22.42
C GLU A 126 -2.33 4.10 -22.51
N ALA A 127 -3.27 4.62 -21.72
CA ALA A 127 -3.63 6.04 -21.78
C ALA A 127 -2.57 6.99 -21.21
N THR A 128 -1.74 6.52 -20.27
CA THR A 128 -0.76 7.36 -19.57
C THR A 128 0.67 7.12 -20.01
N GLY A 129 0.96 5.99 -20.65
CA GLY A 129 2.32 5.54 -20.97
C GLY A 129 3.14 5.12 -19.74
N VAL A 130 2.53 5.09 -18.54
CA VAL A 130 3.13 4.68 -17.27
C VAL A 130 2.51 3.33 -16.87
N MET A 131 3.33 2.40 -16.42
CA MET A 131 2.82 1.10 -15.97
C MET A 131 1.92 1.26 -14.75
N VAL A 132 0.67 0.80 -14.85
CA VAL A 132 -0.28 0.73 -13.74
C VAL A 132 -0.44 -0.73 -13.35
N ARG A 133 -0.31 -1.05 -12.06
CA ARG A 133 -0.49 -2.39 -11.50
C ARG A 133 -1.30 -2.34 -10.21
N CYS A 134 -2.15 -3.35 -10.02
CA CYS A 134 -2.93 -3.51 -8.80
C CYS A 134 -2.21 -4.44 -7.82
N PHE A 135 -2.13 -4.03 -6.58
CA PHE A 135 -1.59 -4.83 -5.50
C PHE A 135 -2.65 -5.00 -4.41
N PHE A 136 -3.00 -6.25 -4.14
CA PHE A 136 -4.05 -6.60 -3.18
C PHE A 136 -3.47 -6.85 -1.80
N ARG A 137 -3.91 -6.06 -0.84
CA ARG A 137 -3.55 -6.17 0.56
C ARG A 137 -4.66 -6.85 1.35
N GLY A 138 -4.26 -7.60 2.37
CA GLY A 138 -5.14 -8.12 3.40
C GLY A 138 -5.63 -9.54 3.18
N PRO A 139 -6.40 -10.08 4.15
CA PRO A 139 -6.77 -11.49 4.16
C PRO A 139 -7.69 -11.89 3.00
N LEU A 140 -8.53 -11.00 2.52
CA LEU A 140 -9.43 -11.28 1.39
C LEU A 140 -8.69 -11.32 0.04
N GLY A 141 -7.59 -10.59 -0.11
CA GLY A 141 -6.74 -10.69 -1.29
C GLY A 141 -6.16 -12.09 -1.49
N ARG A 142 -5.96 -12.83 -0.40
CA ARG A 142 -5.49 -14.23 -0.45
C ARG A 142 -6.57 -15.22 -0.89
N MET A 143 -7.83 -14.84 -0.88
CA MET A 143 -8.95 -15.68 -1.33
C MET A 143 -9.14 -15.60 -2.84
N ASP A 144 -8.69 -14.53 -3.48
CA ASP A 144 -8.62 -14.41 -4.93
C ASP A 144 -7.24 -14.89 -5.42
N ILE A 145 -7.15 -16.18 -5.67
CA ILE A 145 -5.89 -16.84 -6.05
C ILE A 145 -5.35 -16.32 -7.39
N ALA A 146 -6.20 -15.79 -8.25
CA ALA A 146 -5.80 -15.30 -9.56
C ALA A 146 -5.01 -13.98 -9.50
N HIS A 147 -5.33 -13.11 -8.53
CA HIS A 147 -4.73 -11.78 -8.41
C HIS A 147 -3.79 -11.62 -7.21
N PHE A 148 -3.77 -12.61 -6.30
CA PHE A 148 -2.88 -12.55 -5.15
C PHE A 148 -1.44 -12.93 -5.54
N LYS A 149 -0.51 -11.98 -5.33
CA LYS A 149 0.92 -12.22 -5.45
C LYS A 149 1.65 -11.75 -4.20
N PRO A 150 2.60 -12.53 -3.68
CA PRO A 150 3.53 -12.03 -2.69
C PRO A 150 4.28 -10.80 -3.23
N VAL A 151 4.58 -9.84 -2.37
CA VAL A 151 5.17 -8.56 -2.80
C VAL A 151 6.50 -8.72 -3.53
N HIS A 152 7.30 -9.72 -3.20
CA HIS A 152 8.58 -9.97 -3.89
C HIS A 152 8.38 -10.50 -5.32
N GLU A 153 7.36 -11.32 -5.57
CA GLU A 153 6.99 -11.76 -6.92
C GLU A 153 6.42 -10.59 -7.72
N PHE A 154 5.54 -9.79 -7.10
CA PHE A 154 5.04 -8.57 -7.70
C PHE A 154 6.16 -7.62 -8.12
N MET A 155 7.15 -7.40 -7.26
CA MET A 155 8.29 -6.54 -7.55
C MET A 155 9.17 -7.09 -8.70
N ALA A 156 9.29 -8.40 -8.82
CA ALA A 156 10.07 -9.05 -9.90
C ALA A 156 9.44 -8.87 -11.29
N GLU A 157 8.12 -8.64 -11.37
CA GLU A 157 7.41 -8.39 -12.62
C GLU A 157 7.49 -6.92 -13.09
N LEU A 158 7.92 -6.01 -12.21
CA LEU A 158 8.05 -4.62 -12.55
C LEU A 158 9.30 -4.37 -13.42
N PRO A 159 9.29 -3.37 -14.31
CA PRO A 159 10.47 -3.00 -15.08
C PRO A 159 11.60 -2.55 -14.17
N ALA A 160 12.83 -2.54 -14.67
CA ALA A 160 13.98 -2.01 -13.93
C ALA A 160 13.73 -0.58 -13.46
N GLU A 161 14.26 -0.23 -12.28
CA GLU A 161 14.10 1.13 -11.73
C GLU A 161 14.82 2.15 -12.60
N HIS A 162 14.11 3.19 -13.05
CA HIS A 162 14.66 4.29 -13.80
C HIS A 162 14.14 5.61 -13.26
N GLY A 163 15.04 6.44 -12.74
CA GLY A 163 14.73 7.80 -12.31
C GLY A 163 14.31 7.94 -10.84
N CYS A 164 13.91 9.16 -10.50
CA CYS A 164 13.38 9.53 -9.19
C CYS A 164 12.17 10.43 -9.39
N ILE A 165 11.16 10.29 -8.53
CA ILE A 165 9.99 11.17 -8.53
C ILE A 165 10.42 12.59 -8.16
N ASN A 166 10.17 13.55 -9.05
CA ASN A 166 10.40 14.96 -8.84
C ASN A 166 9.05 15.68 -8.70
N HIS A 167 8.80 16.22 -7.53
CA HIS A 167 7.68 17.12 -7.29
C HIS A 167 8.18 18.56 -7.53
N ASN A 168 7.83 19.13 -8.67
CA ASN A 168 7.93 20.56 -8.90
C ASN A 168 6.77 21.30 -8.23
#